data_742b0711875cb0e8346c133b66fc86e1
#
_entry.id   742b0711875cb0e8346c133b66fc86e1
#
_cell.length_a   1.000
_cell.length_b   1.000
_cell.length_c   1.000
_cell.angle_alpha   90.00
_cell.angle_beta   90.00
_cell.angle_gamma   90.00
#
_symmetry.space_group_name_H-M   'P 1'
#
loop_
_entity.id
_entity.type
_entity.pdbx_description
1 polymer ?
#
loop_
_entity_poly.entity_id
_entity_poly.type
_entity_poly.pdbx_seq_one_letter_code
_entity_poly.pdbx_strand_id
1 'polypeptide(L)'
;LLSKAIEYQPYIKLKATTKSEKRINVKAKTSGEVVNIGATQGNFVEKDTVLCSLGVVELNRTEVKAPFSGYIEQIVKPGNFLERGQICATIIQLDPISLVAGVPEYDINKVRVNQNVFVDLVTGQKIEGKLTFVSKSASPDTRTFSVESQINNPEGLIKDGLTAEISIEIDRVKAHKISPSILLLNDEGKLGIRIVSDGNLAKFVEIVILEDSEEGLWVTGISENVEIIIQGQGFVEDGQEVITNPI
;
A
#
# COMPACT_ATOMS: atom_id res chain seq x y z
N LEU A 1 14.37 -33.50 -10.85
CA LEU A 1 14.63 -32.87 -9.56
C LEU A 1 13.49 -33.20 -8.59
N LEU A 2 13.80 -33.84 -7.46
CA LEU A 2 12.82 -34.03 -6.39
C LEU A 2 12.63 -32.68 -5.66
N SER A 3 11.45 -32.12 -5.67
CA SER A 3 11.10 -30.87 -5.01
C SER A 3 10.12 -31.13 -3.89
N LYS A 4 10.38 -30.51 -2.73
CA LYS A 4 9.51 -30.55 -1.56
C LYS A 4 9.00 -29.14 -1.25
N ALA A 5 7.68 -29.01 -1.11
CA ALA A 5 7.09 -27.73 -0.69
C ALA A 5 7.56 -27.33 0.70
N ILE A 6 7.88 -26.09 0.88
CA ILE A 6 8.19 -25.49 2.19
C ILE A 6 7.21 -24.37 2.50
N GLU A 7 7.09 -24.02 3.78
CA GLU A 7 6.28 -22.86 4.16
C GLU A 7 6.92 -21.60 3.63
N TYR A 8 6.13 -20.86 2.87
CA TYR A 8 6.51 -19.59 2.27
C TYR A 8 5.57 -18.48 2.72
N GLN A 9 6.15 -17.29 2.98
CA GLN A 9 5.43 -16.09 3.37
C GLN A 9 5.28 -15.17 2.17
N PRO A 10 4.12 -15.18 1.48
CA PRO A 10 3.92 -14.29 0.35
C PRO A 10 3.50 -12.88 0.79
N TYR A 11 3.75 -11.90 -0.09
CA TYR A 11 3.40 -10.50 0.10
C TYR A 11 2.62 -9.97 -1.10
N ILE A 12 1.65 -9.10 -0.82
CA ILE A 12 1.01 -8.28 -1.85
C ILE A 12 1.74 -6.94 -1.87
N LYS A 13 2.46 -6.66 -2.97
CA LYS A 13 3.22 -5.42 -3.17
C LYS A 13 2.37 -4.41 -3.93
N LEU A 14 2.17 -3.21 -3.37
CA LEU A 14 1.31 -2.17 -3.90
C LEU A 14 2.01 -0.81 -3.85
N LYS A 15 1.68 0.06 -4.80
CA LYS A 15 2.02 1.47 -4.67
C LYS A 15 1.06 2.14 -3.71
N ALA A 16 1.61 2.95 -2.83
CA ALA A 16 0.90 3.69 -1.80
C ALA A 16 1.29 5.17 -1.83
N THR A 17 0.46 5.98 -1.19
CA THR A 17 0.74 7.39 -0.99
C THR A 17 0.50 7.73 0.47
N THR A 18 1.39 8.53 1.06
CA THR A 18 1.19 9.06 2.40
C THR A 18 0.09 10.12 2.39
N LYS A 19 -0.75 10.12 3.41
CA LYS A 19 -1.86 11.04 3.56
C LYS A 19 -1.94 11.53 4.99
N SER A 20 -2.08 12.85 5.16
CA SER A 20 -2.33 13.45 6.46
C SER A 20 -3.58 12.87 7.12
N GLU A 21 -3.53 12.57 8.42
CA GLU A 21 -4.66 12.05 9.19
C GLU A 21 -5.86 12.98 9.14
N LYS A 22 -5.59 14.28 9.24
CA LYS A 22 -6.60 15.33 9.11
C LYS A 22 -6.08 16.45 8.24
N ARG A 23 -6.98 16.95 7.38
CA ARG A 23 -6.79 18.18 6.61
C ARG A 23 -8.06 19.00 6.73
N ILE A 24 -7.99 20.14 7.43
CA ILE A 24 -9.16 20.98 7.68
C ILE A 24 -8.92 22.41 7.22
N ASN A 25 -9.87 22.89 6.44
CA ASN A 25 -10.00 24.30 6.08
C ASN A 25 -10.69 25.04 7.22
N VAL A 26 -9.93 25.81 7.99
CA VAL A 26 -10.44 26.61 9.11
C VAL A 26 -11.02 27.89 8.55
N LYS A 27 -12.32 28.08 8.75
CA LYS A 27 -13.11 29.15 8.12
C LYS A 27 -13.41 30.29 9.08
N ALA A 28 -13.45 31.51 8.53
CA ALA A 28 -13.92 32.71 9.24
C ALA A 28 -15.38 32.56 9.67
N LYS A 29 -15.69 32.86 10.92
CA LYS A 29 -17.06 32.82 11.46
C LYS A 29 -17.84 34.12 11.21
N THR A 30 -17.11 35.20 10.98
CA THR A 30 -17.66 36.56 10.67
C THR A 30 -16.88 37.14 9.48
N SER A 31 -17.44 38.16 8.85
CA SER A 31 -16.73 38.93 7.82
C SER A 31 -15.85 40.01 8.47
N GLY A 32 -14.68 40.26 7.89
CA GLY A 32 -13.76 41.31 8.36
C GLY A 32 -12.41 41.26 7.65
N GLU A 33 -11.65 42.34 7.83
CA GLU A 33 -10.28 42.40 7.34
C GLU A 33 -9.35 41.59 8.29
N VAL A 34 -8.43 40.81 7.75
CA VAL A 34 -7.41 40.11 8.51
C VAL A 34 -6.39 41.12 9.01
N VAL A 35 -6.45 41.46 10.29
CA VAL A 35 -5.56 42.46 10.93
C VAL A 35 -4.27 41.83 11.43
N ASN A 36 -4.30 40.54 11.83
CA ASN A 36 -3.16 39.83 12.31
C ASN A 36 -3.28 38.33 12.04
N ILE A 37 -2.12 37.65 11.90
CA ILE A 37 -1.97 36.20 11.84
C ILE A 37 -1.07 35.73 13.00
N GLY A 38 -1.48 34.69 13.71
CA GLY A 38 -0.74 34.13 14.84
C GLY A 38 0.14 32.95 14.48
N ALA A 39 0.23 32.61 13.18
CA ALA A 39 1.01 31.49 12.68
C ALA A 39 1.59 31.80 11.29
N THR A 40 2.63 31.04 10.90
CA THR A 40 3.25 31.15 9.59
C THR A 40 3.08 29.85 8.82
N GLN A 41 2.93 29.93 7.51
CA GLN A 41 2.85 28.76 6.63
C GLN A 41 4.08 27.85 6.83
N GLY A 42 3.85 26.55 6.93
CA GLY A 42 4.87 25.53 7.19
C GLY A 42 5.16 25.27 8.68
N ASN A 43 4.77 26.16 9.59
CA ASN A 43 5.03 25.99 11.01
C ASN A 43 3.97 25.07 11.68
N PHE A 44 4.43 24.41 12.74
CA PHE A 44 3.55 23.67 13.64
C PHE A 44 2.84 24.64 14.60
N VAL A 45 1.58 24.38 14.85
CA VAL A 45 0.77 25.10 15.84
C VAL A 45 0.05 24.13 16.76
N GLU A 46 -0.13 24.52 17.99
CA GLU A 46 -0.94 23.79 18.95
C GLU A 46 -2.43 24.09 18.75
N LYS A 47 -3.26 23.18 19.21
CA LYS A 47 -4.71 23.39 19.30
C LYS A 47 -5.01 24.73 20.02
N ASP A 48 -6.06 25.41 19.58
CA ASP A 48 -6.52 26.73 20.09
C ASP A 48 -5.56 27.91 19.82
N THR A 49 -4.42 27.71 19.16
CA THR A 49 -3.59 28.82 18.65
C THR A 49 -4.41 29.71 17.70
N VAL A 50 -4.34 31.02 17.89
CA VAL A 50 -4.99 32.00 17.01
C VAL A 50 -4.32 31.97 15.65
N LEU A 51 -5.07 31.69 14.59
CA LEU A 51 -4.60 31.66 13.20
C LEU A 51 -4.77 33.01 12.53
N CYS A 52 -5.99 33.56 12.59
CA CYS A 52 -6.30 34.88 12.09
C CYS A 52 -7.12 35.66 13.12
N SER A 53 -6.83 36.94 13.21
CA SER A 53 -7.67 37.92 13.90
C SER A 53 -8.34 38.81 12.88
N LEU A 54 -9.68 38.86 12.89
CA LEU A 54 -10.45 39.71 11.99
C LEU A 54 -10.73 41.06 12.66
N GLY A 55 -10.59 42.14 11.90
CA GLY A 55 -10.95 43.50 12.32
C GLY A 55 -12.44 43.61 12.61
N VAL A 56 -12.77 44.50 13.52
CA VAL A 56 -14.13 44.68 14.05
C VAL A 56 -14.99 45.38 13.02
N VAL A 57 -15.96 44.69 12.43
CA VAL A 57 -17.09 45.33 11.74
C VAL A 57 -18.29 45.45 12.69
N GLU A 58 -18.38 44.59 13.67
CA GLU A 58 -19.31 44.59 14.79
C GLU A 58 -18.58 44.21 16.09
N LEU A 59 -19.00 44.65 17.25
CA LEU A 59 -18.38 44.60 18.59
C LEU A 59 -17.76 43.24 19.05
N ASN A 60 -17.73 42.23 18.21
CA ASN A 60 -17.16 40.89 18.50
C ASN A 60 -15.91 40.66 17.68
N ARG A 61 -14.75 40.84 18.31
CA ARG A 61 -13.48 40.39 17.78
C ARG A 61 -13.54 38.89 17.50
N THR A 62 -13.42 38.49 16.23
CA THR A 62 -13.50 37.07 15.91
C THR A 62 -12.11 36.55 15.66
N GLU A 63 -11.61 35.79 16.62
CA GLU A 63 -10.41 34.98 16.45
C GLU A 63 -10.76 33.66 15.80
N VAL A 64 -10.05 33.30 14.77
CA VAL A 64 -10.09 31.99 14.13
C VAL A 64 -8.96 31.16 14.71
N LYS A 65 -9.30 30.07 15.41
CA LYS A 65 -8.34 29.25 16.16
C LYS A 65 -8.15 27.89 15.51
N ALA A 66 -6.96 27.29 15.73
CA ALA A 66 -6.63 25.94 15.31
C ALA A 66 -7.54 24.92 16.01
N PRO A 67 -8.25 24.05 15.29
CA PRO A 67 -9.14 23.06 15.89
C PRO A 67 -8.37 21.87 16.50
N PHE A 68 -7.13 21.66 16.08
CA PHE A 68 -6.21 20.63 16.57
C PHE A 68 -4.76 21.08 16.33
N SER A 69 -3.80 20.40 16.96
CA SER A 69 -2.39 20.65 16.76
C SER A 69 -1.93 20.07 15.42
N GLY A 70 -1.20 20.86 14.62
CA GLY A 70 -0.78 20.43 13.28
C GLY A 70 0.03 21.48 12.56
N TYR A 71 0.34 21.23 11.30
CA TYR A 71 1.12 22.13 10.45
C TYR A 71 0.22 23.02 9.61
N ILE A 72 0.60 24.30 9.48
CA ILE A 72 -0.09 25.25 8.61
C ILE A 72 0.30 24.97 7.16
N GLU A 73 -0.61 24.41 6.39
CA GLU A 73 -0.41 24.21 4.94
C GLU A 73 -0.55 25.51 4.18
N GLN A 74 -1.56 26.30 4.53
CA GLN A 74 -1.84 27.58 3.90
C GLN A 74 -2.47 28.52 4.94
N ILE A 75 -2.14 29.80 4.86
CA ILE A 75 -2.76 30.85 5.70
C ILE A 75 -2.92 32.14 4.88
N VAL A 76 -4.03 32.82 5.12
CA VAL A 76 -4.31 34.12 4.50
C VAL A 76 -3.33 35.19 5.01
N LYS A 77 -3.01 36.15 4.17
CA LYS A 77 -2.13 37.27 4.56
C LYS A 77 -2.95 38.40 5.22
N PRO A 78 -2.36 39.16 6.16
CA PRO A 78 -2.95 40.40 6.69
C PRO A 78 -3.29 41.38 5.56
N GLY A 79 -4.34 42.17 5.76
CA GLY A 79 -4.87 43.10 4.77
C GLY A 79 -5.90 42.50 3.80
N ASN A 80 -6.05 41.16 3.79
CA ASN A 80 -7.13 40.55 3.00
C ASN A 80 -8.46 40.64 3.75
N PHE A 81 -9.54 40.87 3.02
CA PHE A 81 -10.89 40.79 3.57
C PHE A 81 -11.44 39.39 3.42
N LEU A 82 -11.93 38.81 4.50
CA LEU A 82 -12.61 37.52 4.50
C LEU A 82 -14.10 37.70 4.75
N GLU A 83 -14.91 37.07 3.95
CA GLU A 83 -16.33 36.91 4.20
C GLU A 83 -16.56 35.71 5.13
N ARG A 84 -17.70 35.68 5.79
CA ARG A 84 -18.14 34.55 6.62
C ARG A 84 -18.12 33.25 5.80
N GLY A 85 -17.40 32.24 6.29
CA GLY A 85 -17.25 30.94 5.61
C GLY A 85 -16.04 30.83 4.71
N GLN A 86 -15.33 31.93 4.41
CA GLN A 86 -14.08 31.86 3.66
C GLN A 86 -12.95 31.29 4.51
N ILE A 87 -11.96 30.69 3.84
CA ILE A 87 -10.84 29.97 4.50
C ILE A 87 -9.83 30.99 5.02
N CYS A 88 -9.56 30.95 6.32
CA CYS A 88 -8.46 31.67 6.97
C CYS A 88 -7.16 30.90 6.87
N ALA A 89 -7.18 29.61 7.16
CA ALA A 89 -6.02 28.72 7.09
C ALA A 89 -6.43 27.28 6.79
N THR A 90 -5.50 26.52 6.22
CA THR A 90 -5.60 25.07 6.12
C THR A 90 -4.56 24.44 7.05
N ILE A 91 -5.03 23.54 7.91
CA ILE A 91 -4.17 22.80 8.85
C ILE A 91 -4.19 21.32 8.51
N ILE A 92 -3.01 20.69 8.56
CA ILE A 92 -2.83 19.26 8.37
C ILE A 92 -2.23 18.63 9.63
N GLN A 93 -2.73 17.43 9.98
CA GLN A 93 -2.15 16.60 11.03
C GLN A 93 -1.32 15.51 10.37
N LEU A 94 -0.01 15.49 10.67
CA LEU A 94 0.93 14.52 10.12
C LEU A 94 1.32 13.42 11.10
N ASP A 95 0.83 13.44 12.33
CA ASP A 95 1.04 12.40 13.34
C ASP A 95 -0.30 11.96 13.94
N PRO A 96 -0.70 10.69 13.78
CA PRO A 96 -0.09 9.73 12.87
C PRO A 96 -0.26 10.15 11.41
N ILE A 97 0.56 9.57 10.51
CA ILE A 97 0.36 9.70 9.06
C ILE A 97 -0.20 8.39 8.51
N SER A 98 -1.15 8.48 7.59
CA SER A 98 -1.75 7.32 6.94
C SER A 98 -1.05 7.00 5.62
N LEU A 99 -0.85 5.72 5.34
CA LEU A 99 -0.50 5.21 4.03
C LEU A 99 -1.75 4.64 3.39
N VAL A 100 -2.05 5.09 2.18
CA VAL A 100 -3.23 4.65 1.43
C VAL A 100 -2.77 3.94 0.16
N ALA A 101 -3.28 2.72 -0.04
CA ALA A 101 -3.02 1.93 -1.24
C ALA A 101 -4.33 1.33 -1.79
N GLY A 102 -4.31 0.90 -3.05
CA GLY A 102 -5.42 0.22 -3.69
C GLY A 102 -5.11 -1.25 -3.92
N VAL A 103 -5.86 -2.15 -3.30
CA VAL A 103 -5.77 -3.60 -3.49
C VAL A 103 -6.66 -4.00 -4.67
N PRO A 104 -6.13 -4.67 -5.70
CA PRO A 104 -6.94 -5.19 -6.81
C PRO A 104 -8.03 -6.18 -6.34
N GLU A 105 -9.11 -6.25 -7.10
CA GLU A 105 -10.29 -7.08 -6.78
C GLU A 105 -9.93 -8.56 -6.57
N TYR A 106 -9.00 -9.11 -7.34
CA TYR A 106 -8.60 -10.51 -7.24
C TYR A 106 -7.79 -10.85 -5.97
N ASP A 107 -7.22 -9.84 -5.28
CA ASP A 107 -6.43 -10.04 -4.06
C ASP A 107 -7.17 -9.66 -2.77
N ILE A 108 -8.33 -8.98 -2.87
CA ILE A 108 -8.99 -8.41 -1.68
C ILE A 108 -9.35 -9.47 -0.62
N ASN A 109 -9.69 -10.68 -1.04
CA ASN A 109 -10.03 -11.76 -0.12
C ASN A 109 -8.87 -12.25 0.75
N LYS A 110 -7.62 -11.91 0.37
CA LYS A 110 -6.40 -12.24 1.10
C LYS A 110 -6.02 -11.15 2.12
N VAL A 111 -6.67 -9.95 2.04
CA VAL A 111 -6.30 -8.77 2.83
C VAL A 111 -7.28 -8.55 3.98
N ARG A 112 -6.74 -8.38 5.19
CA ARG A 112 -7.51 -8.17 6.43
C ARG A 112 -6.86 -7.12 7.31
N VAL A 113 -7.68 -6.46 8.12
CA VAL A 113 -7.20 -5.56 9.18
C VAL A 113 -6.27 -6.33 10.14
N ASN A 114 -5.27 -5.66 10.69
CA ASN A 114 -4.20 -6.16 11.58
C ASN A 114 -3.11 -7.01 10.91
N GLN A 115 -3.14 -7.24 9.60
CA GLN A 115 -1.98 -7.83 8.92
C GLN A 115 -0.78 -6.89 9.00
N ASN A 116 0.43 -7.49 9.09
CA ASN A 116 1.67 -6.74 9.07
C ASN A 116 1.91 -6.14 7.69
N VAL A 117 2.46 -4.94 7.69
CA VAL A 117 2.85 -4.25 6.46
C VAL A 117 4.26 -3.72 6.59
N PHE A 118 5.01 -3.82 5.51
CA PHE A 118 6.33 -3.24 5.35
C PHE A 118 6.24 -2.13 4.33
N VAL A 119 6.80 -0.98 4.64
CA VAL A 119 6.67 0.23 3.85
C VAL A 119 8.05 0.72 3.47
N ASP A 120 8.28 0.87 2.18
CA ASP A 120 9.47 1.50 1.61
C ASP A 120 9.07 2.87 1.04
N LEU A 121 9.45 3.95 1.73
CA LEU A 121 9.23 5.31 1.26
C LEU A 121 10.23 5.66 0.15
N VAL A 122 9.82 6.49 -0.81
CA VAL A 122 10.72 7.01 -1.87
C VAL A 122 11.93 7.75 -1.30
N THR A 123 11.85 8.22 -0.05
CA THR A 123 12.95 8.86 0.70
C THR A 123 13.99 7.88 1.25
N GLY A 124 13.79 6.56 1.04
CA GLY A 124 14.67 5.49 1.53
C GLY A 124 14.37 4.99 2.94
N GLN A 125 13.39 5.55 3.62
CA GLN A 125 12.99 5.07 4.95
C GLN A 125 12.17 3.78 4.81
N LYS A 126 12.48 2.79 5.66
CA LYS A 126 11.75 1.53 5.80
C LYS A 126 11.02 1.52 7.13
N ILE A 127 9.74 1.20 7.10
CA ILE A 127 8.86 1.29 8.26
C ILE A 127 8.00 0.04 8.31
N GLU A 128 7.77 -0.46 9.51
CA GLU A 128 6.84 -1.55 9.77
C GLU A 128 5.57 -1.00 10.42
N GLY A 129 4.45 -1.59 10.06
CA GLY A 129 3.14 -1.19 10.58
C GLY A 129 2.11 -2.30 10.46
N LYS A 130 0.85 -1.93 10.64
CA LYS A 130 -0.28 -2.84 10.47
C LYS A 130 -1.38 -2.16 9.66
N LEU A 131 -2.12 -2.95 8.89
CA LEU A 131 -3.34 -2.46 8.26
C LEU A 131 -4.36 -2.08 9.32
N THR A 132 -4.82 -0.83 9.26
CA THR A 132 -5.85 -0.28 10.16
C THR A 132 -7.23 -0.28 9.53
N PHE A 133 -7.28 -0.21 8.19
CA PHE A 133 -8.54 -0.16 7.46
C PHE A 133 -8.47 -0.95 6.14
N VAL A 134 -9.57 -1.61 5.80
CA VAL A 134 -9.81 -2.27 4.51
C VAL A 134 -11.21 -1.89 4.06
N SER A 135 -11.32 -1.22 2.93
CA SER A 135 -12.60 -0.78 2.36
C SER A 135 -13.52 -1.97 2.04
N LYS A 136 -14.82 -1.75 2.18
CA LYS A 136 -15.86 -2.71 1.79
C LYS A 136 -16.44 -2.43 0.39
N SER A 137 -15.98 -1.35 -0.24
CA SER A 137 -16.43 -0.94 -1.58
C SER A 137 -15.21 -0.66 -2.45
N ALA A 138 -15.23 -1.15 -3.68
CA ALA A 138 -14.22 -0.84 -4.67
C ALA A 138 -14.43 0.56 -5.25
N SER A 139 -13.35 1.22 -5.59
CA SER A 139 -13.37 2.42 -6.43
C SER A 139 -13.84 2.05 -7.84
N PRO A 140 -14.89 2.68 -8.37
CA PRO A 140 -15.39 2.36 -9.71
C PRO A 140 -14.36 2.66 -10.81
N ASP A 141 -13.51 3.67 -10.62
CA ASP A 141 -12.55 4.11 -11.62
C ASP A 141 -11.35 3.17 -11.75
N THR A 142 -10.86 2.65 -10.61
CA THR A 142 -9.64 1.82 -10.57
C THR A 142 -9.92 0.34 -10.32
N ARG A 143 -11.13 -0.03 -9.92
CA ARG A 143 -11.52 -1.38 -9.47
C ARG A 143 -10.62 -1.92 -8.36
N THR A 144 -10.21 -1.02 -7.46
CA THR A 144 -9.39 -1.37 -6.29
C THR A 144 -10.12 -1.05 -5.00
N PHE A 145 -9.81 -1.81 -3.96
CA PHE A 145 -10.28 -1.55 -2.60
C PHE A 145 -9.22 -0.76 -1.85
N SER A 146 -9.61 0.38 -1.27
CA SER A 146 -8.70 1.18 -0.45
C SER A 146 -8.32 0.44 0.82
N VAL A 147 -7.02 0.44 1.12
CA VAL A 147 -6.47 -0.03 2.39
C VAL A 147 -5.64 1.07 3.01
N GLU A 148 -5.63 1.13 4.34
CA GLU A 148 -4.87 2.14 5.07
C GLU A 148 -4.02 1.49 6.17
N SER A 149 -2.83 2.04 6.37
CA SER A 149 -1.95 1.73 7.49
C SER A 149 -1.52 3.03 8.13
N GLN A 150 -1.57 3.11 9.46
CA GLN A 150 -1.13 4.28 10.21
C GLN A 150 0.29 4.10 10.72
N ILE A 151 1.09 5.16 10.62
CA ILE A 151 2.49 5.22 11.03
C ILE A 151 2.66 6.41 11.97
N ASN A 152 3.38 6.20 13.07
CA ASN A 152 3.77 7.28 13.96
C ASN A 152 4.78 8.21 13.26
N ASN A 153 4.56 9.50 13.33
CA ASN A 153 5.38 10.52 12.70
C ASN A 153 5.52 11.77 13.59
N PRO A 154 5.96 11.60 14.84
CA PRO A 154 5.93 12.68 15.84
C PRO A 154 6.75 13.91 15.45
N GLU A 155 7.83 13.72 14.70
CA GLU A 155 8.68 14.81 14.21
C GLU A 155 8.16 15.43 12.89
N GLY A 156 7.08 14.89 12.31
CA GLY A 156 6.53 15.37 11.04
C GLY A 156 7.50 15.24 9.86
N LEU A 157 8.44 14.29 9.90
CA LEU A 157 9.46 14.10 8.85
C LEU A 157 8.82 13.51 7.59
N ILE A 158 7.87 12.60 7.75
CA ILE A 158 7.11 12.03 6.64
C ILE A 158 6.05 13.05 6.24
N LYS A 159 6.14 13.52 5.00
CA LYS A 159 5.24 14.55 4.47
C LYS A 159 4.01 13.91 3.83
N ASP A 160 2.94 14.67 3.74
CA ASP A 160 1.75 14.32 2.97
C ASP A 160 2.07 14.24 1.47
N GLY A 161 1.52 13.25 0.77
CA GLY A 161 1.68 13.08 -0.68
C GLY A 161 2.96 12.37 -1.15
N LEU A 162 3.78 11.78 -0.25
CA LEU A 162 4.93 10.99 -0.65
C LEU A 162 4.50 9.65 -1.23
N THR A 163 5.17 9.22 -2.28
CA THR A 163 5.02 7.87 -2.83
C THR A 163 5.74 6.85 -1.95
N ALA A 164 5.11 5.70 -1.78
CA ALA A 164 5.66 4.56 -1.06
C ALA A 164 5.35 3.26 -1.81
N GLU A 165 6.08 2.22 -1.47
CA GLU A 165 5.69 0.85 -1.75
C GLU A 165 5.30 0.18 -0.44
N ILE A 166 4.14 -0.50 -0.42
CA ILE A 166 3.66 -1.25 0.73
C ILE A 166 3.63 -2.74 0.38
N SER A 167 4.21 -3.56 1.24
CA SER A 167 4.18 -5.02 1.16
C SER A 167 3.30 -5.55 2.28
N ILE A 168 2.13 -6.08 1.95
CA ILE A 168 1.17 -6.63 2.90
C ILE A 168 1.47 -8.12 3.06
N GLU A 169 1.75 -8.54 4.29
CA GLU A 169 1.95 -9.94 4.64
C GLU A 169 0.61 -10.68 4.59
N ILE A 170 0.51 -11.73 3.75
CA ILE A 170 -0.69 -12.56 3.66
C ILE A 170 -0.44 -13.95 4.26
N ASP A 171 -1.46 -14.78 4.32
CA ASP A 171 -1.37 -16.10 4.96
C ASP A 171 -0.26 -16.96 4.31
N ARG A 172 0.52 -17.67 5.14
CA ARG A 172 1.55 -18.59 4.68
C ARG A 172 0.95 -19.71 3.85
N VAL A 173 1.69 -20.12 2.84
CA VAL A 173 1.30 -21.22 1.96
C VAL A 173 2.48 -22.17 1.75
N LYS A 174 2.17 -23.43 1.43
CA LYS A 174 3.19 -24.36 0.97
C LYS A 174 3.51 -24.05 -0.49
N ALA A 175 4.79 -23.82 -0.77
CA ALA A 175 5.26 -23.42 -2.07
C ALA A 175 6.58 -24.11 -2.43
N HIS A 176 6.85 -24.19 -3.71
CA HIS A 176 8.10 -24.67 -4.27
C HIS A 176 8.91 -23.51 -4.83
N LYS A 177 10.23 -23.57 -4.66
CA LYS A 177 11.15 -22.66 -5.32
C LYS A 177 11.68 -23.32 -6.56
N ILE A 178 11.44 -22.74 -7.73
CA ILE A 178 11.83 -23.29 -9.03
C ILE A 178 12.59 -22.28 -9.88
N SER A 179 13.35 -22.77 -10.86
CA SER A 179 13.98 -21.91 -11.86
C SER A 179 12.95 -21.44 -12.89
N PRO A 180 12.98 -20.16 -13.32
CA PRO A 180 12.14 -19.68 -14.42
C PRO A 180 12.33 -20.46 -15.74
N SER A 181 13.51 -21.08 -15.93
CA SER A 181 13.85 -21.83 -17.16
C SER A 181 13.02 -23.08 -17.40
N ILE A 182 12.31 -23.58 -16.39
CA ILE A 182 11.49 -24.79 -16.51
C ILE A 182 10.01 -24.50 -16.78
N LEU A 183 9.64 -23.22 -16.87
CA LEU A 183 8.28 -22.81 -17.18
C LEU A 183 7.91 -23.18 -18.62
N LEU A 184 6.69 -23.62 -18.77
CA LEU A 184 6.08 -23.96 -20.05
C LEU A 184 4.70 -23.31 -20.16
N LEU A 185 4.26 -23.10 -21.39
CA LEU A 185 2.87 -22.77 -21.71
C LEU A 185 2.24 -23.97 -22.42
N ASN A 186 1.03 -24.33 -22.03
CA ASN A 186 0.25 -25.31 -22.78
C ASN A 186 -0.47 -24.65 -23.97
N ASP A 187 -1.17 -25.45 -24.77
CA ASP A 187 -1.87 -24.99 -25.98
C ASP A 187 -3.00 -23.99 -25.67
N GLU A 188 -3.49 -23.97 -24.42
CA GLU A 188 -4.48 -23.00 -23.94
C GLU A 188 -3.84 -21.69 -23.43
N GLY A 189 -2.51 -21.58 -23.46
CA GLY A 189 -1.77 -20.43 -22.94
C GLY A 189 -1.65 -20.38 -21.42
N LYS A 190 -1.91 -21.47 -20.72
CA LYS A 190 -1.73 -21.57 -19.28
C LYS A 190 -0.30 -21.90 -18.93
N LEU A 191 0.19 -21.22 -17.87
CA LEU A 191 1.53 -21.39 -17.35
C LEU A 191 1.62 -22.62 -16.44
N GLY A 192 2.65 -23.43 -16.63
CA GLY A 192 2.85 -24.63 -15.83
C GLY A 192 4.27 -25.17 -15.92
N ILE A 193 4.44 -26.35 -15.33
CA ILE A 193 5.68 -27.13 -15.39
C ILE A 193 5.36 -28.57 -15.73
N ARG A 194 6.37 -29.34 -16.14
CA ARG A 194 6.24 -30.79 -16.29
C ARG A 194 6.79 -31.52 -15.10
N ILE A 195 6.01 -32.45 -14.63
CA ILE A 195 6.36 -33.34 -13.51
C ILE A 195 6.37 -34.79 -13.99
N VAL A 196 7.03 -35.66 -13.22
CA VAL A 196 6.92 -37.11 -13.38
C VAL A 196 5.79 -37.60 -12.51
N SER A 197 4.77 -38.22 -13.13
CA SER A 197 3.64 -38.85 -12.45
C SER A 197 3.87 -40.34 -12.28
N ASP A 198 2.87 -41.04 -11.66
CA ASP A 198 2.89 -42.46 -11.47
C ASP A 198 3.16 -43.21 -12.80
N GLY A 199 4.02 -44.23 -12.75
CA GLY A 199 4.42 -45.00 -13.92
C GLY A 199 5.45 -44.30 -14.82
N ASN A 200 6.22 -43.33 -14.28
CA ASN A 200 7.23 -42.56 -14.98
C ASN A 200 6.69 -41.80 -16.21
N LEU A 201 5.47 -41.28 -16.12
CA LEU A 201 4.86 -40.53 -17.21
C LEU A 201 5.03 -39.03 -17.01
N ALA A 202 5.40 -38.32 -18.08
CA ALA A 202 5.43 -36.87 -18.07
C ALA A 202 4.00 -36.31 -17.98
N LYS A 203 3.80 -35.30 -17.15
CA LYS A 203 2.51 -34.63 -16.98
C LYS A 203 2.71 -33.13 -16.84
N PHE A 204 1.97 -32.35 -17.61
CA PHE A 204 1.87 -30.91 -17.43
C PHE A 204 0.99 -30.60 -16.22
N VAL A 205 1.44 -29.69 -15.35
CA VAL A 205 0.68 -29.19 -14.21
C VAL A 205 0.71 -27.68 -14.22
N GLU A 206 -0.47 -27.09 -14.19
CA GLU A 206 -0.66 -25.66 -14.07
C GLU A 206 -0.17 -25.18 -12.69
N ILE A 207 0.54 -24.06 -12.66
CA ILE A 207 1.08 -23.47 -11.46
C ILE A 207 0.57 -22.03 -11.30
N VAL A 208 0.62 -21.56 -10.05
CA VAL A 208 0.39 -20.15 -9.71
C VAL A 208 1.70 -19.58 -9.17
N ILE A 209 2.19 -18.53 -9.80
CA ILE A 209 3.36 -17.80 -9.32
C ILE A 209 2.92 -16.94 -8.12
N LEU A 210 3.61 -17.09 -7.00
CA LEU A 210 3.42 -16.29 -5.80
C LEU A 210 4.38 -15.10 -5.77
N GLU A 211 5.62 -15.32 -6.14
CA GLU A 211 6.64 -14.28 -6.23
C GLU A 211 7.71 -14.64 -7.27
N ASP A 212 8.13 -13.61 -8.01
CA ASP A 212 9.30 -13.66 -8.89
C ASP A 212 10.44 -12.90 -8.22
N SER A 213 11.55 -13.58 -7.97
CA SER A 213 12.73 -13.02 -7.32
C SER A 213 13.99 -13.36 -8.09
N GLU A 214 15.07 -12.61 -7.83
CA GLU A 214 16.40 -12.89 -8.43
C GLU A 214 16.89 -14.32 -8.13
N GLU A 215 16.42 -14.91 -7.05
CA GLU A 215 16.81 -16.26 -6.62
C GLU A 215 15.94 -17.37 -7.22
N GLY A 216 14.87 -17.04 -7.94
CA GLY A 216 13.92 -17.99 -8.54
C GLY A 216 12.46 -17.65 -8.28
N LEU A 217 11.57 -18.48 -8.79
CA LEU A 217 10.14 -18.34 -8.68
C LEU A 217 9.59 -19.16 -7.51
N TRP A 218 8.77 -18.52 -6.69
CA TRP A 218 7.94 -19.23 -5.72
C TRP A 218 6.60 -19.56 -6.36
N VAL A 219 6.27 -20.85 -6.39
CA VAL A 219 5.07 -21.35 -7.07
C VAL A 219 4.26 -22.30 -6.18
N THR A 220 2.96 -22.33 -6.43
CA THR A 220 2.01 -23.28 -5.82
C THR A 220 1.13 -23.90 -6.91
N GLY A 221 0.23 -24.82 -6.51
CA GLY A 221 -0.62 -25.55 -7.45
C GLY A 221 -0.15 -26.97 -7.74
N ILE A 222 0.96 -27.41 -7.14
CA ILE A 222 1.52 -28.76 -7.29
C ILE A 222 1.59 -29.47 -5.93
N SER A 223 1.73 -30.80 -5.95
CA SER A 223 1.77 -31.65 -4.75
C SER A 223 2.99 -31.32 -3.88
N GLU A 224 2.89 -31.51 -2.56
CA GLU A 224 3.96 -31.19 -1.59
C GLU A 224 5.30 -31.87 -1.89
N ASN A 225 5.28 -33.10 -2.42
CA ASN A 225 6.46 -33.80 -2.89
C ASN A 225 6.23 -34.14 -4.36
N VAL A 226 7.10 -33.68 -5.20
CA VAL A 226 6.94 -33.82 -6.66
C VAL A 226 8.30 -33.95 -7.34
N GLU A 227 8.38 -34.82 -8.33
CA GLU A 227 9.55 -34.90 -9.22
C GLU A 227 9.32 -34.00 -10.41
N ILE A 228 10.13 -32.93 -10.51
CA ILE A 228 10.03 -31.92 -11.59
C ILE A 228 11.04 -32.23 -12.67
N ILE A 229 10.59 -32.18 -13.94
CA ILE A 229 11.46 -32.29 -15.09
C ILE A 229 12.12 -30.94 -15.33
N ILE A 230 13.41 -30.83 -15.07
CA ILE A 230 14.16 -29.57 -15.15
C ILE A 230 14.99 -29.42 -16.44
N GLN A 231 15.13 -30.51 -17.18
CA GLN A 231 15.82 -30.54 -18.46
C GLN A 231 15.08 -31.46 -19.43
N GLY A 232 14.94 -31.04 -20.67
CA GLY A 232 14.19 -31.79 -21.69
C GLY A 232 12.66 -31.62 -21.63
N GLN A 233 12.16 -30.77 -20.72
CA GLN A 233 10.74 -30.54 -20.48
C GLN A 233 9.96 -30.07 -21.72
N GLY A 234 10.59 -29.40 -22.67
CA GLY A 234 9.97 -28.94 -23.91
C GLY A 234 9.89 -30.03 -25.01
N PHE A 235 10.52 -31.18 -24.82
CA PHE A 235 10.59 -32.24 -25.83
C PHE A 235 9.74 -33.47 -25.52
N VAL A 236 9.06 -33.48 -24.34
CA VAL A 236 8.16 -34.56 -23.92
C VAL A 236 6.72 -34.10 -23.94
N GLU A 237 5.80 -35.01 -24.25
CA GLU A 237 4.37 -34.75 -24.26
C GLU A 237 3.69 -35.38 -23.02
N ASP A 238 2.47 -34.95 -22.74
CA ASP A 238 1.69 -35.52 -21.63
C ASP A 238 1.37 -36.98 -21.88
N GLY A 239 1.65 -37.82 -20.85
CA GLY A 239 1.48 -39.27 -20.93
C GLY A 239 2.66 -40.00 -21.54
N GLN A 240 3.70 -39.31 -21.98
CA GLN A 240 4.92 -39.94 -22.50
C GLN A 240 5.76 -40.53 -21.35
N GLU A 241 6.19 -41.77 -21.51
CA GLU A 241 7.11 -42.40 -20.56
C GLU A 241 8.49 -41.75 -20.63
N VAL A 242 9.04 -41.44 -19.45
CA VAL A 242 10.33 -40.76 -19.31
C VAL A 242 11.26 -41.59 -18.42
N ILE A 243 12.55 -41.57 -18.78
CA ILE A 243 13.60 -42.14 -17.94
C ILE A 243 14.29 -40.98 -17.25
N THR A 244 14.14 -40.91 -15.88
CA THR A 244 14.71 -39.84 -15.09
C THR A 244 16.10 -40.17 -14.61
N ASN A 245 17.05 -39.25 -14.82
CA ASN A 245 18.36 -39.31 -14.16
C ASN A 245 18.31 -38.29 -13.00
N PRO A 246 18.26 -38.75 -11.73
CA PRO A 246 18.29 -37.82 -10.61
C PRO A 246 19.62 -37.06 -10.59
N ILE A 247 19.49 -35.73 -10.44
CA ILE A 247 20.62 -34.81 -10.26
C ILE A 247 20.75 -34.51 -8.76
#